data_0ac16176b797245363f070dfdb5b2c41
#
_entry.id   0ac16176b797245363f070dfdb5b2c41
#
_cell.length_a   1.000
_cell.length_b   1.000
_cell.length_c   1.000
_cell.angle_alpha   90.00
_cell.angle_beta   90.00
_cell.angle_gamma   90.00
#
_symmetry.space_group_name_H-M   'P 1'
#
loop_
_entity.id
_entity.type
_entity.pdbx_description
1 polymer ?
#
loop_
_entity_poly.entity_id
_entity_poly.type
_entity_poly.pdbx_seq_one_letter_code
_entity_poly.pdbx_strand_id
1 'polypeptide(L)'
;YINHLSGVTQAEFGTRRARMLFDRLAHYNCDLIFMFEWNEFNENTCWQPTLYNSLVLQRLTKYYAHKMRGEAPAPNPSDDLSLPQLTVSTRENYKAGEPVRFEMLNIPDTEKSAMYTAKLALHDMQGNVATEFPLESFDRAKMREVVYTLPSEAFASTTILLPSLEVSRSDGSIAKFALQH
;
A
#
# COMPACT_ATOMS: atom_id res chain seq x y z
N TYR A 1 13.57 2.06 -7.69
CA TYR A 1 14.72 2.42 -6.86
C TYR A 1 15.90 2.78 -7.74
N ILE A 2 16.36 4.01 -7.70
CA ILE A 2 17.53 4.46 -8.45
C ILE A 2 18.61 4.76 -7.42
N ASN A 3 19.66 3.94 -7.39
CA ASN A 3 20.88 4.31 -6.70
C ASN A 3 21.71 5.19 -7.68
N HIS A 4 21.72 6.49 -7.44
CA HIS A 4 22.44 7.45 -8.28
C HIS A 4 23.96 7.24 -8.31
N LEU A 5 24.52 6.59 -7.29
CA LEU A 5 25.97 6.34 -7.19
C LEU A 5 26.41 5.07 -7.91
N SER A 6 25.54 4.06 -8.03
CA SER A 6 25.88 2.76 -8.64
C SER A 6 25.17 2.49 -9.96
N GLY A 7 24.25 3.34 -10.39
CA GLY A 7 23.43 3.11 -11.58
C GLY A 7 22.50 1.89 -11.49
N VAL A 8 22.35 1.30 -10.31
CA VAL A 8 21.47 0.15 -10.09
C VAL A 8 20.06 0.63 -9.83
N THR A 9 19.15 0.31 -10.72
CA THR A 9 17.71 0.54 -10.53
C THR A 9 17.09 -0.73 -9.91
N GLN A 10 16.63 -0.65 -8.67
CA GLN A 10 15.80 -1.69 -8.09
C GLN A 10 14.34 -1.26 -8.24
N ALA A 11 13.68 -1.75 -9.27
CA ALA A 11 12.25 -1.54 -9.45
C ALA A 11 11.50 -2.44 -8.48
N GLU A 12 10.98 -1.87 -7.40
CA GLU A 12 10.13 -2.57 -6.47
C GLU A 12 8.69 -2.11 -6.62
N PHE A 13 7.80 -3.08 -6.44
CA PHE A 13 6.39 -2.85 -6.54
C PHE A 13 5.75 -3.00 -5.15
N GLY A 14 5.01 -1.96 -4.76
CA GLY A 14 4.20 -1.96 -3.55
C GLY A 14 5.01 -2.21 -2.27
N THR A 15 4.39 -2.93 -1.34
CA THR A 15 4.93 -3.18 0.00
C THR A 15 5.66 -4.52 0.14
N ARG A 16 5.74 -5.31 -0.93
CA ARG A 16 6.20 -6.70 -0.89
C ARG A 16 7.59 -6.87 -0.27
N ARG A 17 8.55 -6.03 -0.64
CA ARG A 17 9.92 -6.12 -0.09
C ARG A 17 9.94 -5.84 1.41
N ALA A 18 9.27 -4.78 1.85
CA ALA A 18 9.19 -4.46 3.27
C ALA A 18 8.57 -5.63 4.06
N ARG A 19 7.49 -6.21 3.56
CA ARG A 19 6.84 -7.37 4.19
C ARG A 19 7.76 -8.59 4.24
N MET A 20 8.43 -8.92 3.13
CA MET A 20 9.40 -10.03 3.09
C MET A 20 10.55 -9.85 4.06
N LEU A 21 11.06 -8.61 4.21
CA LEU A 21 12.10 -8.30 5.17
C LEU A 21 11.60 -8.50 6.60
N PHE A 22 10.45 -7.94 6.95
CA PHE A 22 9.86 -8.08 8.28
C PHE A 22 9.50 -9.54 8.62
N ASP A 23 8.99 -10.32 7.67
CA ASP A 23 8.70 -11.74 7.89
C ASP A 23 9.98 -12.52 8.19
N ARG A 24 11.09 -12.22 7.52
CA ARG A 24 12.39 -12.81 7.83
C ARG A 24 12.87 -12.42 9.24
N LEU A 25 12.79 -11.12 9.59
CA LEU A 25 13.18 -10.63 10.90
C LEU A 25 12.36 -11.28 12.02
N ALA A 26 11.04 -11.42 11.82
CA ALA A 26 10.18 -12.11 12.75
C ALA A 26 10.53 -13.59 12.92
N HIS A 27 10.99 -14.25 11.84
CA HIS A 27 11.42 -15.64 11.89
C HIS A 27 12.72 -15.84 12.69
N TYR A 28 13.67 -14.88 12.60
CA TYR A 28 14.97 -15.00 13.29
C TYR A 28 14.95 -14.61 14.75
N ASN A 29 13.82 -14.16 15.28
CA ASN A 29 13.67 -13.74 16.69
C ASN A 29 14.78 -12.79 17.15
N CYS A 30 14.96 -11.69 16.41
CA CYS A 30 16.02 -10.72 16.67
C CYS A 30 15.73 -9.91 17.95
N ASP A 31 16.74 -9.73 18.80
CA ASP A 31 16.63 -8.88 20.00
C ASP A 31 16.55 -7.38 19.67
N LEU A 32 17.14 -6.97 18.54
CA LEU A 32 17.20 -5.59 18.09
C LEU A 32 17.14 -5.51 16.57
N ILE A 33 16.34 -4.58 16.07
CA ILE A 33 16.22 -4.27 14.65
C ILE A 33 16.55 -2.81 14.43
N PHE A 34 17.56 -2.53 13.60
CA PHE A 34 17.85 -1.19 13.13
C PHE A 34 17.13 -0.92 11.82
N MET A 35 16.36 0.17 11.78
CA MET A 35 15.66 0.64 10.59
C MET A 35 16.48 1.77 9.97
N PHE A 36 17.18 1.50 8.88
CA PHE A 36 17.91 2.48 8.07
C PHE A 36 17.06 2.87 6.88
N GLU A 37 17.02 4.07 6.46
CA GLU A 37 17.42 5.36 7.04
C GLU A 37 16.16 6.22 7.11
N TRP A 38 16.06 7.09 8.12
CA TRP A 38 14.80 7.84 8.29
C TRP A 38 14.48 8.74 7.10
N ASN A 39 15.45 9.47 6.59
CA ASN A 39 15.24 10.50 5.56
C ASN A 39 16.23 10.42 4.39
N GLU A 40 16.72 9.24 4.04
CA GLU A 40 17.58 9.05 2.88
C GLU A 40 16.75 8.95 1.59
N PHE A 41 16.54 10.11 0.97
CA PHE A 41 15.74 10.22 -0.25
C PHE A 41 16.51 9.87 -1.51
N ASN A 42 17.83 10.08 -1.52
CA ASN A 42 18.66 9.86 -2.70
C ASN A 42 18.74 8.37 -3.08
N GLU A 43 18.77 7.51 -2.07
CA GLU A 43 18.81 6.06 -2.27
C GLU A 43 17.41 5.41 -2.24
N ASN A 44 16.38 6.21 -2.01
CA ASN A 44 15.00 5.74 -1.86
C ASN A 44 14.83 4.70 -0.74
N THR A 45 15.64 4.80 0.33
CA THR A 45 15.55 3.95 1.53
C THR A 45 14.80 4.63 2.68
N CYS A 46 14.20 5.78 2.40
CA CYS A 46 13.52 6.64 3.33
C CYS A 46 12.33 5.97 4.03
N TRP A 47 12.32 5.98 5.36
CA TRP A 47 11.18 5.55 6.20
C TRP A 47 10.27 6.70 6.60
N GLN A 48 10.72 7.93 6.43
CA GLN A 48 9.92 9.13 6.71
C GLN A 48 8.66 9.14 5.85
N PRO A 49 7.48 9.44 6.42
CA PRO A 49 6.27 9.65 5.64
C PRO A 49 6.45 10.77 4.63
N THR A 50 6.04 10.52 3.40
CA THR A 50 6.03 11.48 2.29
C THR A 50 4.67 11.45 1.62
N LEU A 51 4.42 12.38 0.70
CA LEU A 51 3.22 12.33 -0.15
C LEU A 51 3.15 11.05 -0.99
N TYR A 52 4.32 10.45 -1.30
CA TYR A 52 4.41 9.24 -2.13
C TYR A 52 4.24 7.95 -1.34
N ASN A 53 4.84 7.82 -0.15
CA ASN A 53 4.77 6.59 0.65
C ASN A 53 3.73 6.66 1.78
N SER A 54 3.15 7.86 2.01
CA SER A 54 2.16 8.07 3.07
C SER A 54 2.64 7.48 4.41
N LEU A 55 1.76 6.84 5.16
CA LEU A 55 2.05 6.18 6.43
C LEU A 55 2.23 4.66 6.31
N VAL A 56 2.32 4.11 5.09
CA VAL A 56 2.29 2.65 4.89
C VAL A 56 3.45 1.94 5.59
N LEU A 57 4.67 2.49 5.51
CA LEU A 57 5.84 1.89 6.14
C LEU A 57 5.76 1.92 7.67
N GLN A 58 5.25 3.00 8.25
CA GLN A 58 5.04 3.12 9.70
C GLN A 58 3.98 2.13 10.19
N ARG A 59 2.90 1.96 9.44
CA ARG A 59 1.83 0.99 9.75
C ARG A 59 2.34 -0.44 9.68
N LEU A 60 3.12 -0.78 8.65
CA LEU A 60 3.78 -2.08 8.54
C LEU A 60 4.75 -2.31 9.68
N THR A 61 5.62 -1.33 9.97
CA THR A 61 6.57 -1.42 11.09
C THR A 61 5.86 -1.68 12.41
N LYS A 62 4.80 -0.92 12.70
CA LYS A 62 3.99 -1.11 13.91
C LYS A 62 3.38 -2.51 13.97
N TYR A 63 2.72 -2.94 12.90
CA TYR A 63 2.12 -4.28 12.83
C TYR A 63 3.14 -5.37 13.11
N TYR A 64 4.31 -5.33 12.46
CA TYR A 64 5.34 -6.35 12.65
C TYR A 64 6.02 -6.25 14.02
N ALA A 65 6.17 -5.06 14.58
CA ALA A 65 6.67 -4.89 15.95
C ALA A 65 5.73 -5.53 16.97
N HIS A 66 4.41 -5.35 16.83
CA HIS A 66 3.41 -6.04 17.67
C HIS A 66 3.48 -7.55 17.45
N LYS A 67 3.52 -8.02 16.20
CA LYS A 67 3.62 -9.46 15.88
C LYS A 67 4.86 -10.11 16.53
N MET A 68 6.03 -9.46 16.47
CA MET A 68 7.27 -9.99 17.06
C MET A 68 7.23 -10.02 18.59
N ARG A 69 6.48 -9.11 19.23
CA ARG A 69 6.29 -9.11 20.69
C ARG A 69 5.14 -9.97 21.17
N GLY A 70 4.41 -10.63 20.27
CA GLY A 70 3.19 -11.38 20.61
C GLY A 70 2.04 -10.49 21.08
N GLU A 71 2.02 -9.23 20.65
CA GLU A 71 0.99 -8.25 20.98
C GLU A 71 -0.08 -8.19 19.88
N ALA A 72 -1.28 -7.84 20.28
CA ALA A 72 -2.39 -7.61 19.36
C ALA A 72 -2.10 -6.45 18.40
N PRO A 73 -2.49 -6.57 17.10
CA PRO A 73 -2.48 -5.42 16.21
C PRO A 73 -3.42 -4.33 16.75
N ALA A 74 -3.01 -3.08 16.61
CA ALA A 74 -3.78 -1.95 17.09
C ALA A 74 -3.69 -0.76 16.11
N PRO A 75 -4.76 0.05 15.96
CA PRO A 75 -4.74 1.26 15.15
C PRO A 75 -3.81 2.31 15.77
N ASN A 76 -3.42 3.31 14.98
CA ASN A 76 -2.73 4.47 15.52
C ASN A 76 -3.71 5.40 16.25
N PRO A 77 -3.25 6.23 17.21
CA PRO A 77 -4.13 7.12 17.97
C PRO A 77 -4.92 8.13 17.12
N SER A 78 -4.41 8.46 15.92
CA SER A 78 -5.04 9.41 14.99
C SER A 78 -5.85 8.75 13.87
N ASP A 79 -5.95 7.42 13.83
CA ASP A 79 -6.69 6.74 12.78
C ASP A 79 -8.21 6.90 12.98
N ASP A 80 -8.92 7.05 11.87
CA ASP A 80 -10.38 6.94 11.86
C ASP A 80 -10.77 5.46 12.04
N LEU A 81 -11.25 5.11 13.22
CA LEU A 81 -11.59 3.72 13.58
C LEU A 81 -12.76 3.14 12.77
N SER A 82 -13.55 3.99 12.11
CA SER A 82 -14.62 3.55 11.19
C SER A 82 -14.06 2.97 9.89
N LEU A 83 -12.79 3.26 9.56
CA LEU A 83 -12.08 2.83 8.36
C LEU A 83 -11.03 1.77 8.68
N PRO A 84 -10.83 0.79 7.79
CA PRO A 84 -9.71 -0.15 7.89
C PRO A 84 -8.39 0.48 7.47
N GLN A 85 -7.27 -0.13 7.86
CA GLN A 85 -5.96 0.26 7.34
C GLN A 85 -5.70 -0.40 5.98
N LEU A 86 -6.37 0.08 4.96
CA LEU A 86 -6.16 -0.32 3.58
C LEU A 86 -5.23 0.67 2.88
N THR A 87 -4.21 0.16 2.20
CA THR A 87 -3.29 0.96 1.38
C THR A 87 -3.42 0.57 -0.08
N VAL A 88 -3.25 1.56 -0.97
CA VAL A 88 -3.10 1.33 -2.41
C VAL A 88 -1.71 1.80 -2.81
N SER A 89 -0.96 0.93 -3.47
CA SER A 89 0.38 1.22 -3.95
C SER A 89 0.50 1.00 -5.45
N THR A 90 1.18 1.90 -6.12
CA THR A 90 1.54 1.77 -7.53
C THR A 90 2.87 2.49 -7.77
N ARG A 91 3.50 2.29 -8.91
CA ARG A 91 4.63 3.12 -9.33
C ARG A 91 4.10 4.41 -9.93
N GLU A 92 4.81 5.49 -9.72
CA GLU A 92 4.47 6.80 -10.28
C GLU A 92 4.65 6.82 -11.80
N ASN A 93 5.72 6.20 -12.30
CA ASN A 93 6.11 6.24 -13.70
C ASN A 93 6.27 4.83 -14.28
N TYR A 94 5.74 4.61 -15.46
CA TYR A 94 5.88 3.38 -16.22
C TYR A 94 6.49 3.67 -17.60
N LYS A 95 7.31 2.74 -18.09
CA LYS A 95 7.82 2.81 -19.46
C LYS A 95 6.72 2.39 -20.44
N ALA A 96 6.75 2.94 -21.65
CA ALA A 96 5.86 2.49 -22.72
C ALA A 96 6.01 0.97 -22.92
N GLY A 97 4.90 0.25 -23.01
CA GLY A 97 4.88 -1.21 -23.11
C GLY A 97 5.00 -1.96 -21.80
N GLU A 98 5.27 -1.28 -20.67
CA GLU A 98 5.34 -1.92 -19.36
C GLU A 98 3.94 -2.06 -18.73
N PRO A 99 3.57 -3.24 -18.18
CA PRO A 99 2.28 -3.39 -17.54
C PRO A 99 2.18 -2.54 -16.27
N VAL A 100 1.04 -1.88 -16.09
CA VAL A 100 0.74 -1.08 -14.89
C VAL A 100 0.23 -1.99 -13.79
N ARG A 101 0.77 -1.84 -12.58
CA ARG A 101 0.44 -2.69 -11.44
C ARG A 101 -0.03 -1.87 -10.25
N PHE A 102 -1.09 -2.36 -9.60
CA PHE A 102 -1.65 -1.81 -8.38
C PHE A 102 -1.69 -2.88 -7.31
N GLU A 103 -1.26 -2.54 -6.11
CA GLU A 103 -1.41 -3.38 -4.91
C GLU A 103 -2.43 -2.73 -3.98
N MET A 104 -3.44 -3.48 -3.55
CA MET A 104 -4.24 -3.17 -2.37
C MET A 104 -3.79 -4.06 -1.24
N LEU A 105 -3.39 -3.48 -0.11
CA LEU A 105 -2.95 -4.20 1.06
C LEU A 105 -3.77 -3.81 2.29
N ASN A 106 -4.47 -4.78 2.89
CA ASN A 106 -5.01 -4.64 4.23
C ASN A 106 -3.91 -4.94 5.25
N ILE A 107 -3.63 -3.97 6.13
CA ILE A 107 -2.73 -4.14 7.27
C ILE A 107 -3.60 -4.34 8.51
N PRO A 108 -3.46 -5.45 9.27
CA PRO A 108 -4.28 -5.68 10.44
C PRO A 108 -4.15 -4.57 11.48
N ASP A 109 -5.28 -4.08 11.97
CA ASP A 109 -5.39 -3.05 13.01
C ASP A 109 -6.23 -3.50 14.22
N THR A 110 -6.64 -4.78 14.22
CA THR A 110 -7.42 -5.42 15.29
C THR A 110 -7.24 -6.94 15.22
N GLU A 111 -7.45 -7.63 16.33
CA GLU A 111 -7.55 -9.10 16.36
C GLU A 111 -8.95 -9.60 16.02
N LYS A 112 -9.96 -8.73 16.12
CA LYS A 112 -11.35 -9.10 15.87
C LYS A 112 -11.62 -9.09 14.38
N SER A 113 -12.13 -10.23 13.89
CA SER A 113 -12.60 -10.32 12.50
C SER A 113 -13.71 -9.30 12.25
N ALA A 114 -13.50 -8.47 11.26
CA ALA A 114 -14.48 -7.48 10.79
C ALA A 114 -14.34 -7.33 9.27
N MET A 115 -15.36 -7.81 8.58
CA MET A 115 -15.36 -7.78 7.11
C MET A 115 -15.70 -6.39 6.60
N TYR A 116 -15.02 -5.99 5.54
CA TYR A 116 -15.32 -4.80 4.77
C TYR A 116 -15.06 -5.05 3.29
N THR A 117 -15.55 -4.16 2.45
CA THR A 117 -15.32 -4.22 1.01
C THR A 117 -14.55 -2.99 0.52
N ALA A 118 -13.77 -3.18 -0.55
CA ALA A 118 -13.09 -2.09 -1.20
C ALA A 118 -13.14 -2.26 -2.73
N LYS A 119 -13.27 -1.16 -3.46
CA LYS A 119 -13.27 -1.11 -4.91
C LYS A 119 -12.30 -0.03 -5.39
N LEU A 120 -11.34 -0.43 -6.20
CA LEU A 120 -10.41 0.48 -6.88
C LEU A 120 -10.96 0.80 -8.28
N ALA A 121 -10.85 2.05 -8.69
CA ALA A 121 -11.10 2.49 -10.05
C ALA A 121 -10.02 3.46 -10.51
N LEU A 122 -9.82 3.54 -11.83
CA LEU A 122 -8.93 4.50 -12.47
C LEU A 122 -9.75 5.44 -13.34
N HIS A 123 -9.43 6.72 -13.24
CA HIS A 123 -10.10 7.76 -14.00
C HIS A 123 -9.10 8.48 -14.92
N ASP A 124 -9.60 9.01 -16.02
CA ASP A 124 -8.85 9.96 -16.84
C ASP A 124 -8.85 11.36 -16.20
N MET A 125 -8.15 12.31 -16.80
CA MET A 125 -8.11 13.70 -16.33
C MET A 125 -9.45 14.43 -16.40
N GLN A 126 -10.42 13.92 -17.15
CA GLN A 126 -11.78 14.46 -17.27
C GLN A 126 -12.71 13.87 -16.19
N GLY A 127 -12.22 12.90 -15.40
CA GLY A 127 -12.98 12.21 -14.37
C GLY A 127 -13.82 11.02 -14.90
N ASN A 128 -13.68 10.65 -16.18
CA ASN A 128 -14.33 9.47 -16.69
C ASN A 128 -13.64 8.20 -16.20
N VAL A 129 -14.42 7.16 -15.94
CA VAL A 129 -13.88 5.86 -15.53
C VAL A 129 -13.17 5.21 -16.72
N ALA A 130 -11.86 5.06 -16.62
CA ALA A 130 -11.03 4.35 -17.57
C ALA A 130 -11.05 2.84 -17.31
N THR A 131 -10.99 2.43 -16.04
CA THR A 131 -11.03 1.03 -15.61
C THR A 131 -11.60 0.91 -14.21
N GLU A 132 -12.45 -0.09 -13.99
CA GLU A 132 -12.87 -0.51 -12.65
C GLU A 132 -12.36 -1.91 -12.36
N PHE A 133 -11.89 -2.10 -11.12
CA PHE A 133 -11.50 -3.41 -10.63
C PHE A 133 -12.66 -4.09 -9.89
N PRO A 134 -12.60 -5.42 -9.73
CA PRO A 134 -13.58 -6.14 -8.95
C PRO A 134 -13.71 -5.61 -7.52
N LEU A 135 -14.92 -5.71 -6.96
CA LEU A 135 -15.14 -5.46 -5.54
C LEU A 135 -14.45 -6.56 -4.72
N GLU A 136 -13.55 -6.16 -3.85
CA GLU A 136 -12.81 -7.09 -2.99
C GLU A 136 -13.33 -7.05 -1.56
N SER A 137 -13.30 -8.22 -0.91
CA SER A 137 -13.66 -8.34 0.50
C SER A 137 -12.43 -8.61 1.34
N PHE A 138 -12.26 -7.89 2.43
CA PHE A 138 -11.14 -8.00 3.35
C PHE A 138 -11.64 -8.25 4.77
N ASP A 139 -10.79 -8.91 5.57
CA ASP A 139 -10.97 -9.03 7.02
C ASP A 139 -9.93 -8.13 7.70
N ARG A 140 -10.37 -7.17 8.52
CA ARG A 140 -9.47 -6.24 9.23
C ARG A 140 -8.41 -6.94 10.08
N ALA A 141 -8.70 -8.15 10.57
CA ALA A 141 -7.78 -8.93 11.39
C ALA A 141 -6.70 -9.67 10.59
N LYS A 142 -6.76 -9.67 9.26
CA LYS A 142 -5.87 -10.48 8.43
C LYS A 142 -5.12 -9.64 7.41
N MET A 143 -3.80 -9.79 7.37
CA MET A 143 -3.03 -9.22 6.27
C MET A 143 -3.43 -9.90 4.96
N ARG A 144 -3.90 -9.11 4.00
CA ARG A 144 -4.28 -9.61 2.67
C ARG A 144 -3.85 -8.62 1.60
N GLU A 145 -3.16 -9.14 0.61
CA GLU A 145 -2.75 -8.44 -0.61
C GLU A 145 -3.64 -8.83 -1.77
N VAL A 146 -4.02 -7.85 -2.58
CA VAL A 146 -4.63 -8.04 -3.91
C VAL A 146 -3.79 -7.25 -4.91
N VAL A 147 -3.33 -7.89 -5.98
CA VAL A 147 -2.53 -7.25 -7.02
C VAL A 147 -3.28 -7.30 -8.33
N TYR A 148 -3.46 -6.15 -8.93
CA TYR A 148 -3.96 -6.01 -10.30
C TYR A 148 -2.81 -5.69 -11.24
N THR A 149 -2.85 -6.29 -12.42
CA THR A 149 -1.89 -6.02 -13.50
C THR A 149 -2.69 -5.73 -14.76
N LEU A 150 -2.46 -4.57 -15.34
CA LEU A 150 -3.12 -4.12 -16.55
C LEU A 150 -2.08 -4.00 -17.67
N PRO A 151 -2.37 -4.52 -18.86
CA PRO A 151 -1.47 -4.33 -20.00
C PRO A 151 -1.42 -2.85 -20.38
N SER A 152 -0.27 -2.37 -20.83
CA SER A 152 -0.06 -0.96 -21.20
C SER A 152 -1.00 -0.50 -22.32
N GLU A 153 -1.39 -1.42 -23.19
CA GLU A 153 -2.31 -1.15 -24.31
C GLU A 153 -3.69 -0.68 -23.84
N ALA A 154 -4.09 -1.07 -22.63
CA ALA A 154 -5.35 -0.61 -22.02
C ALA A 154 -5.37 0.91 -21.80
N PHE A 155 -4.21 1.56 -21.81
CA PHE A 155 -4.04 2.99 -21.53
C PHE A 155 -3.36 3.75 -22.68
N ALA A 156 -3.29 3.18 -23.87
CA ALA A 156 -2.58 3.78 -25.02
C ALA A 156 -3.07 5.20 -25.38
N SER A 157 -4.30 5.55 -25.02
CA SER A 157 -4.90 6.87 -25.24
C SER A 157 -4.84 7.80 -24.04
N THR A 158 -4.33 7.36 -22.89
CA THR A 158 -4.37 8.12 -21.63
C THR A 158 -2.97 8.20 -21.03
N THR A 159 -2.45 9.42 -20.85
CA THR A 159 -1.13 9.64 -20.29
C THR A 159 -1.13 9.77 -18.76
N ILE A 160 -2.28 10.04 -18.17
CA ILE A 160 -2.46 10.21 -16.71
C ILE A 160 -3.67 9.41 -16.27
N LEU A 161 -3.48 8.59 -15.24
CA LEU A 161 -4.52 7.84 -14.57
C LEU A 161 -4.61 8.30 -13.12
N LEU A 162 -5.81 8.64 -12.70
CA LEU A 162 -6.13 9.09 -11.34
C LEU A 162 -6.85 7.96 -10.59
N PRO A 163 -6.20 7.30 -9.63
CA PRO A 163 -6.84 6.25 -8.87
C PRO A 163 -7.90 6.82 -7.91
N SER A 164 -8.99 6.10 -7.73
CA SER A 164 -9.97 6.32 -6.67
C SER A 164 -10.26 5.04 -5.92
N LEU A 165 -10.57 5.15 -4.64
CA LEU A 165 -10.85 4.02 -3.76
C LEU A 165 -12.18 4.23 -3.05
N GLU A 166 -13.07 3.26 -3.14
CA GLU A 166 -14.28 3.17 -2.33
C GLU A 166 -14.07 2.10 -1.25
N VAL A 167 -14.39 2.43 0.01
CA VAL A 167 -14.23 1.51 1.15
C VAL A 167 -15.50 1.55 1.98
N SER A 168 -16.05 0.38 2.31
CA SER A 168 -17.17 0.32 3.26
C SER A 168 -16.68 0.60 4.68
N ARG A 169 -17.41 1.47 5.41
CA ARG A 169 -17.19 1.74 6.83
C ARG A 169 -17.87 0.67 7.70
N SER A 170 -17.53 0.67 8.97
CA SER A 170 -18.13 -0.23 9.96
C SER A 170 -19.64 -0.05 10.14
N ASP A 171 -20.18 1.13 9.81
CA ASP A 171 -21.62 1.43 9.82
C ASP A 171 -22.35 1.09 8.51
N GLY A 172 -21.63 0.54 7.53
CA GLY A 172 -22.14 0.18 6.21
C GLY A 172 -22.14 1.33 5.18
N SER A 173 -21.79 2.56 5.58
CA SER A 173 -21.62 3.66 4.63
C SER A 173 -20.35 3.46 3.77
N ILE A 174 -20.28 4.14 2.64
CA ILE A 174 -19.13 4.10 1.74
C ILE A 174 -18.30 5.38 1.86
N ALA A 175 -17.03 5.22 2.19
CA ALA A 175 -16.05 6.28 2.07
C ALA A 175 -15.42 6.26 0.67
N LYS A 176 -15.28 7.43 0.07
CA LYS A 176 -14.64 7.60 -1.25
C LYS A 176 -13.41 8.45 -1.14
N PHE A 177 -12.33 7.99 -1.71
CA PHE A 177 -11.04 8.67 -1.73
C PHE A 177 -10.60 8.87 -3.19
N ALA A 178 -10.31 10.10 -3.56
CA ALA A 178 -9.52 10.39 -4.74
C ALA A 178 -8.06 10.35 -4.31
N LEU A 179 -7.30 9.43 -4.86
CA LEU A 179 -5.87 9.34 -4.59
C LEU A 179 -5.20 10.41 -5.46
N GLN A 180 -4.90 11.56 -4.86
CA GLN A 180 -4.21 12.66 -5.52
C GLN A 180 -2.71 12.36 -5.58
N HIS A 181 -2.08 12.74 -6.68
CA HIS A 181 -0.63 12.76 -6.86
C HIS A 181 -0.01 14.01 -6.27
#